data_f57615abd2de84639fb859f16f4f78c2
#
_entry.id   f57615abd2de84639fb859f16f4f78c2
#
_cell.length_a   1.000
_cell.length_b   1.000
_cell.length_c   1.000
_cell.angle_alpha   90.00
_cell.angle_beta   90.00
_cell.angle_gamma   90.00
#
_symmetry.space_group_name_H-M   'P 1'
#
loop_
_entity.id
_entity.type
_entity.pdbx_description
1 polymer ?
#
loop_
_entity_poly.entity_id
_entity_poly.type
_entity_poly.pdbx_seq_one_letter_code
_entity_poly.pdbx_strand_id
1 'polypeptide(L)'
;MEVITKVLDELIDIPPNHFVFDIETTGLNSNYCKVILIGILFNQDNKTVIKQYFANTEDDEKELLLSFINDIKNYKNHITFNGLTFDIPFLNTRLKKHNIDFSLSKNDDIDILKLIRPFKEKLSLSDCKLKTIEKYLGIYREDTISGKESIDLYKEYSVSQDIDLKEKILLHNYEDIYYLGIIFKIKDILKGKLNVLCISTNNLSLELVPVSFKISKNTLSIKYIAFEGNISNINIYSDSYSIISDENNITLI
;
A
#
# COMPACT_ATOMS: atom_id res chain seq x y z
N MET A 1 0.71 15.21 20.84
CA MET A 1 0.13 14.46 19.70
C MET A 1 -1.38 14.70 19.64
N GLU A 2 -1.98 14.61 18.45
CA GLU A 2 -3.42 14.72 18.23
C GLU A 2 -3.94 13.53 17.43
N VAL A 3 -5.16 13.06 17.74
CA VAL A 3 -5.84 11.99 16.98
C VAL A 3 -7.12 12.56 16.39
N ILE A 4 -7.20 12.57 15.06
CA ILE A 4 -8.36 13.00 14.32
C ILE A 4 -9.10 11.73 13.85
N THR A 5 -10.41 11.66 14.12
CA THR A 5 -11.24 10.52 13.71
C THR A 5 -12.42 11.01 12.88
N LYS A 6 -12.61 10.42 11.72
CA LYS A 6 -13.75 10.66 10.84
C LYS A 6 -14.45 9.33 10.53
N VAL A 7 -15.74 9.29 10.76
CA VAL A 7 -16.59 8.14 10.41
C VAL A 7 -17.35 8.52 9.14
N LEU A 8 -17.21 7.71 8.10
CA LEU A 8 -17.88 7.93 6.83
C LEU A 8 -19.23 7.23 6.82
N ASP A 9 -20.21 7.84 6.16
CA ASP A 9 -21.53 7.22 5.95
C ASP A 9 -21.48 6.11 4.89
N GLU A 10 -20.46 6.10 4.05
CA GLU A 10 -20.22 5.07 3.05
C GLU A 10 -19.30 3.96 3.58
N LEU A 11 -19.53 2.74 3.09
CA LEU A 11 -18.67 1.61 3.35
C LEU A 11 -17.70 1.42 2.17
N ILE A 12 -16.41 1.66 2.38
CA ILE A 12 -15.38 1.36 1.38
C ILE A 12 -15.11 -0.13 1.37
N ASP A 13 -15.16 -0.72 0.18
CA ASP A 13 -15.03 -2.16 -0.01
C ASP A 13 -13.56 -2.61 0.05
N ILE A 14 -13.06 -2.76 1.29
CA ILE A 14 -11.78 -3.40 1.59
C ILE A 14 -12.03 -4.75 2.28
N PRO A 15 -11.12 -5.74 2.12
CA PRO A 15 -11.34 -7.06 2.71
C PRO A 15 -11.45 -7.01 4.24
N PRO A 16 -12.23 -7.93 4.85
CA PRO A 16 -12.26 -8.06 6.31
C PRO A 16 -10.86 -8.25 6.91
N ASN A 17 -10.65 -7.75 8.12
CA ASN A 17 -9.36 -7.81 8.84
C ASN A 17 -8.18 -7.13 8.12
N HIS A 18 -8.47 -6.24 7.18
CA HIS A 18 -7.48 -5.36 6.55
C HIS A 18 -7.68 -3.93 7.01
N PHE A 19 -6.61 -3.17 7.02
CA PHE A 19 -6.62 -1.71 7.10
C PHE A 19 -5.73 -1.12 6.01
N VAL A 20 -6.09 0.05 5.54
CA VAL A 20 -5.26 0.87 4.65
C VAL A 20 -4.42 1.77 5.52
N PHE A 21 -3.17 2.03 5.17
CA PHE A 21 -2.38 3.04 5.86
C PHE A 21 -1.36 3.72 4.94
N ASP A 22 -0.98 4.92 5.33
CA ASP A 22 0.05 5.75 4.72
C ASP A 22 0.72 6.61 5.79
N ILE A 23 1.98 6.99 5.60
CA ILE A 23 2.74 7.79 6.55
C ILE A 23 3.33 9.05 5.94
N GLU A 24 3.38 10.13 6.76
CA GLU A 24 4.19 11.30 6.51
C GLU A 24 5.39 11.33 7.44
N THR A 25 6.51 11.82 6.94
CA THR A 25 7.78 11.80 7.67
C THR A 25 8.55 13.12 7.53
N THR A 26 9.53 13.37 8.40
CA THR A 26 10.41 14.53 8.28
C THR A 26 11.45 14.39 7.15
N GLY A 27 11.47 13.26 6.45
CA GLY A 27 12.37 12.97 5.34
C GLY A 27 12.49 11.47 5.06
N LEU A 28 13.27 11.09 4.05
CA LEU A 28 13.26 9.73 3.50
C LEU A 28 14.09 8.70 4.29
N ASN A 29 14.99 9.13 5.17
CA ASN A 29 15.90 8.22 5.87
C ASN A 29 15.40 7.90 7.27
N SER A 30 14.83 6.72 7.48
CA SER A 30 14.26 6.28 8.76
C SER A 30 15.26 6.22 9.94
N ASN A 31 16.57 6.25 9.65
CA ASN A 31 17.57 6.33 10.71
C ASN A 31 17.71 7.72 11.34
N TYR A 32 17.34 8.77 10.61
CA TYR A 32 17.51 10.16 11.07
C TYR A 32 16.19 10.92 11.10
N CYS A 33 15.24 10.54 10.24
CA CYS A 33 13.96 11.19 10.13
C CYS A 33 12.91 10.49 11.01
N LYS A 34 11.86 11.23 11.35
CA LYS A 34 10.78 10.79 12.22
C LYS A 34 9.47 10.66 11.45
N VAL A 35 8.56 9.84 11.97
CA VAL A 35 7.17 9.79 11.53
C VAL A 35 6.41 10.94 12.20
N ILE A 36 5.70 11.73 11.40
CA ILE A 36 4.96 12.91 11.86
C ILE A 36 3.45 12.76 11.72
N LEU A 37 3.02 11.87 10.84
CA LEU A 37 1.61 11.54 10.64
C LEU A 37 1.50 10.08 10.21
N ILE A 38 0.54 9.37 10.76
CA ILE A 38 0.06 8.09 10.26
C ILE A 38 -1.43 8.23 10.00
N GLY A 39 -1.86 7.95 8.78
CA GLY A 39 -3.26 7.80 8.45
C GLY A 39 -3.64 6.33 8.35
N ILE A 40 -4.80 5.96 8.87
CA ILE A 40 -5.39 4.63 8.70
C ILE A 40 -6.84 4.71 8.27
N LEU A 41 -7.26 3.74 7.45
CA LEU A 41 -8.65 3.52 7.08
C LEU A 41 -9.00 2.05 7.32
N PHE A 42 -10.09 1.81 8.01
CA PHE A 42 -10.58 0.46 8.30
C PHE A 42 -12.11 0.45 8.40
N ASN A 43 -12.71 -0.73 8.28
CA ASN A 43 -14.14 -0.91 8.44
C ASN A 43 -14.49 -1.43 9.83
N GLN A 44 -15.44 -0.78 10.49
CA GLN A 44 -15.98 -1.15 11.79
C GLN A 44 -17.49 -0.87 11.82
N ASP A 45 -18.27 -1.81 12.32
CA ASP A 45 -19.73 -1.68 12.51
C ASP A 45 -20.48 -1.22 11.23
N ASN A 46 -20.11 -1.79 10.08
CA ASN A 46 -20.65 -1.44 8.74
C ASN A 46 -20.40 0.02 8.32
N LYS A 47 -19.38 0.66 8.86
CA LYS A 47 -18.93 1.99 8.48
C LYS A 47 -17.45 2.00 8.20
N THR A 48 -17.02 2.91 7.35
CA THR A 48 -15.59 3.19 7.17
C THR A 48 -15.15 4.24 8.18
N VAL A 49 -14.08 3.95 8.88
CA VAL A 49 -13.45 4.85 9.84
C VAL A 49 -12.08 5.24 9.33
N ILE A 50 -11.80 6.54 9.34
CA ILE A 50 -10.48 7.10 9.08
C ILE A 50 -9.96 7.70 10.38
N LYS A 51 -8.72 7.35 10.73
CA LYS A 51 -7.99 7.98 11.83
C LYS A 51 -6.66 8.51 11.34
N GLN A 52 -6.30 9.67 11.83
CA GLN A 52 -5.01 10.29 11.59
C GLN A 52 -4.36 10.62 12.93
N TYR A 53 -3.12 10.14 13.12
CA TYR A 53 -2.29 10.40 14.30
C TYR A 53 -1.25 11.42 13.90
N PHE A 54 -1.40 12.66 14.39
CA PHE A 54 -0.55 13.78 14.01
C PHE A 54 0.38 14.20 15.17
N ALA A 55 1.66 14.28 14.89
CA ALA A 55 2.67 14.77 15.81
C ALA A 55 2.71 16.31 15.75
N ASN A 56 2.31 17.00 16.83
CA ASN A 56 2.42 18.45 16.88
C ASN A 56 3.88 18.90 16.96
N THR A 57 4.73 18.06 17.54
CA THR A 57 6.19 18.20 17.56
C THR A 57 6.84 16.85 17.25
N GLU A 58 8.09 16.87 16.83
CA GLU A 58 8.83 15.63 16.57
C GLU A 58 8.98 14.71 17.80
N ASP A 59 8.82 15.23 19.00
CA ASP A 59 8.92 14.45 20.25
C ASP A 59 7.66 13.60 20.51
N ASP A 60 6.57 13.89 19.82
CA ASP A 60 5.32 13.12 19.88
C ASP A 60 5.41 11.77 19.16
N GLU A 61 6.47 11.49 18.38
CA GLU A 61 6.58 10.30 17.55
C GLU A 61 6.31 8.99 18.32
N LYS A 62 6.85 8.86 19.53
CA LYS A 62 6.66 7.63 20.32
C LYS A 62 5.19 7.41 20.70
N GLU A 63 4.52 8.45 21.13
CA GLU A 63 3.09 8.39 21.48
C GLU A 63 2.23 8.10 20.26
N LEU A 64 2.55 8.70 19.12
CA LEU A 64 1.92 8.48 17.83
C LEU A 64 2.02 7.00 17.41
N LEU A 65 3.22 6.41 17.46
CA LEU A 65 3.46 5.01 17.13
C LEU A 65 2.68 4.06 18.06
N LEU A 66 2.65 4.33 19.36
CA LEU A 66 1.90 3.51 20.33
C LEU A 66 0.39 3.58 20.10
N SER A 67 -0.14 4.75 19.78
CA SER A 67 -1.57 4.94 19.48
C SER A 67 -1.98 4.22 18.21
N PHE A 68 -1.17 4.32 17.17
CA PHE A 68 -1.34 3.56 15.92
C PHE A 68 -1.40 2.06 16.18
N ILE A 69 -0.39 1.49 16.88
CA ILE A 69 -0.34 0.06 17.18
C ILE A 69 -1.57 -0.39 17.98
N ASN A 70 -1.99 0.41 18.96
CA ASN A 70 -3.16 0.04 19.77
C ASN A 70 -4.41 -0.17 18.93
N ASP A 71 -4.58 0.62 17.88
CA ASP A 71 -5.75 0.50 17.00
C ASP A 71 -5.61 -0.61 15.97
N ILE A 72 -4.40 -0.91 15.49
CA ILE A 72 -4.20 -1.93 14.45
C ILE A 72 -3.88 -3.34 14.97
N LYS A 73 -3.61 -3.52 16.24
CA LYS A 73 -3.17 -4.81 16.83
C LYS A 73 -4.08 -6.02 16.56
N ASN A 74 -5.36 -5.77 16.26
CA ASN A 74 -6.34 -6.81 15.94
C ASN A 74 -6.48 -7.06 14.44
N TYR A 75 -5.81 -6.27 13.60
CA TYR A 75 -5.78 -6.46 12.15
C TYR A 75 -4.53 -7.24 11.78
N LYS A 76 -4.69 -8.20 10.89
CA LYS A 76 -3.56 -9.01 10.43
C LYS A 76 -2.92 -8.43 9.18
N ASN A 77 -3.74 -7.92 8.27
CA ASN A 77 -3.30 -7.54 6.93
C ASN A 77 -3.46 -6.04 6.70
N HIS A 78 -2.64 -5.50 5.83
CA HIS A 78 -2.70 -4.09 5.47
C HIS A 78 -2.62 -3.89 3.95
N ILE A 79 -3.06 -2.72 3.53
CA ILE A 79 -3.06 -2.26 2.14
C ILE A 79 -2.28 -0.96 2.09
N THR A 80 -1.30 -0.89 1.20
CA THR A 80 -0.44 0.28 1.05
C THR A 80 -0.23 0.67 -0.40
N PHE A 81 0.37 1.82 -0.60
CA PHE A 81 0.91 2.24 -1.88
C PHE A 81 2.42 2.44 -1.81
N ASN A 82 3.22 1.52 -2.34
CA ASN A 82 4.69 1.49 -2.19
C ASN A 82 5.18 1.19 -0.76
N GLY A 83 4.29 0.70 0.12
CA GLY A 83 4.60 0.48 1.52
C GLY A 83 5.65 -0.59 1.76
N LEU A 84 5.76 -1.59 0.87
CA LEU A 84 6.81 -2.62 0.95
C LEU A 84 8.22 -2.05 0.91
N THR A 85 8.41 -0.90 0.24
CA THR A 85 9.72 -0.25 0.08
C THR A 85 9.92 0.97 0.97
N PHE A 86 8.86 1.62 1.43
CA PHE A 86 8.94 2.84 2.22
C PHE A 86 8.28 2.71 3.60
N ASP A 87 6.96 2.67 3.68
CA ASP A 87 6.20 2.81 4.93
C ASP A 87 6.54 1.73 5.95
N ILE A 88 6.48 0.45 5.55
CA ILE A 88 6.73 -0.69 6.44
C ILE A 88 8.16 -0.70 6.98
N PRO A 89 9.22 -0.63 6.16
CA PRO A 89 10.58 -0.57 6.67
C PRO A 89 10.86 0.70 7.48
N PHE A 90 10.24 1.82 7.13
CA PHE A 90 10.38 3.06 7.88
C PHE A 90 9.77 2.90 9.28
N LEU A 91 8.51 2.50 9.40
CA LEU A 91 7.83 2.25 10.66
C LEU A 91 8.58 1.23 11.52
N ASN A 92 8.97 0.08 10.96
CA ASN A 92 9.71 -0.94 11.70
C ASN A 92 11.04 -0.43 12.26
N THR A 93 11.74 0.44 11.51
CA THR A 93 12.96 1.10 12.01
C THR A 93 12.65 2.04 13.17
N ARG A 94 11.57 2.83 13.08
CA ARG A 94 11.19 3.77 14.13
C ARG A 94 10.70 3.06 15.39
N LEU A 95 9.89 2.01 15.24
CA LEU A 95 9.43 1.16 16.34
C LEU A 95 10.62 0.59 17.13
N LYS A 96 11.61 0.03 16.42
CA LYS A 96 12.83 -0.49 17.03
C LYS A 96 13.60 0.59 17.79
N LYS A 97 13.72 1.81 17.24
CA LYS A 97 14.41 2.93 17.91
C LYS A 97 13.73 3.38 19.19
N HIS A 98 12.42 3.27 19.27
CA HIS A 98 11.65 3.59 20.48
C HIS A 98 11.53 2.41 21.44
N ASN A 99 12.19 1.25 21.17
CA ASN A 99 12.09 0.02 21.93
C ASN A 99 10.63 -0.47 22.07
N ILE A 100 9.86 -0.34 21.00
CA ILE A 100 8.48 -0.84 20.91
C ILE A 100 8.53 -2.22 20.28
N ASP A 101 8.05 -3.24 21.02
CA ASP A 101 8.02 -4.64 20.59
C ASP A 101 6.82 -4.90 19.67
N PHE A 102 6.91 -4.39 18.46
CA PHE A 102 5.93 -4.60 17.39
C PHE A 102 6.64 -4.46 16.03
N SER A 103 6.13 -5.16 15.02
CA SER A 103 6.58 -4.99 13.64
C SER A 103 5.49 -5.32 12.65
N LEU A 104 5.45 -4.58 11.54
CA LEU A 104 4.62 -4.87 10.38
C LEU A 104 5.34 -5.86 9.47
N SER A 105 4.65 -6.92 9.07
CA SER A 105 5.21 -7.94 8.16
C SER A 105 4.95 -7.53 6.71
N LYS A 106 5.99 -7.59 5.88
CA LYS A 106 5.84 -7.37 4.43
C LYS A 106 4.99 -8.44 3.73
N ASN A 107 4.87 -9.62 4.33
CA ASN A 107 4.08 -10.71 3.76
C ASN A 107 2.58 -10.50 3.97
N ASP A 108 2.20 -9.64 4.89
CA ASP A 108 0.82 -9.33 5.22
C ASP A 108 0.33 -8.05 4.49
N ASP A 109 1.14 -7.52 3.55
CA ASP A 109 0.84 -6.30 2.80
C ASP A 109 0.33 -6.57 1.39
N ILE A 110 -0.68 -5.82 0.99
CA ILE A 110 -1.15 -5.69 -0.38
C ILE A 110 -0.68 -4.34 -0.92
N ASP A 111 0.51 -4.32 -1.53
CA ASP A 111 1.06 -3.11 -2.14
C ASP A 111 0.46 -2.87 -3.53
N ILE A 112 -0.42 -1.89 -3.63
CA ILE A 112 -1.14 -1.55 -4.86
C ILE A 112 -0.19 -1.13 -5.98
N LEU A 113 0.91 -0.43 -5.66
CA LEU A 113 1.91 -0.09 -6.68
C LEU A 113 2.56 -1.34 -7.28
N LYS A 114 2.89 -2.34 -6.44
CA LYS A 114 3.45 -3.62 -6.91
C LYS A 114 2.49 -4.36 -7.84
N LEU A 115 1.18 -4.29 -7.57
CA LEU A 115 0.15 -4.88 -8.43
C LEU A 115 0.03 -4.18 -9.78
N ILE A 116 0.09 -2.85 -9.82
CA ILE A 116 -0.20 -2.06 -11.03
C ILE A 116 1.02 -1.93 -11.94
N ARG A 117 2.21 -1.78 -11.35
CA ARG A 117 3.46 -1.49 -12.08
C ARG A 117 3.70 -2.39 -13.31
N PRO A 118 3.46 -3.72 -13.26
CA PRO A 118 3.64 -4.59 -14.43
C PRO A 118 2.71 -4.30 -15.59
N PHE A 119 1.61 -3.62 -15.34
CA PHE A 119 0.55 -3.34 -16.32
C PHE A 119 0.53 -1.89 -16.79
N LYS A 120 1.53 -1.08 -16.41
CA LYS A 120 1.64 0.34 -16.73
C LYS A 120 1.34 0.61 -18.21
N GLU A 121 2.00 -0.11 -19.12
CA GLU A 121 1.85 0.08 -20.56
C GLU A 121 0.47 -0.38 -21.05
N LYS A 122 -0.04 -1.52 -20.57
CA LYS A 122 -1.39 -2.02 -20.92
C LYS A 122 -2.51 -1.08 -20.48
N LEU A 123 -2.29 -0.36 -19.39
CA LEU A 123 -3.22 0.64 -18.87
C LEU A 123 -2.97 2.04 -19.47
N SER A 124 -1.94 2.19 -20.32
CA SER A 124 -1.53 3.47 -20.91
C SER A 124 -1.27 4.57 -19.85
N LEU A 125 -0.70 4.19 -18.70
CA LEU A 125 -0.37 5.13 -17.64
C LEU A 125 0.96 5.85 -17.95
N SER A 126 0.99 7.17 -17.76
CA SER A 126 2.23 7.97 -17.91
C SER A 126 3.30 7.57 -16.89
N ASP A 127 2.87 7.34 -15.66
CA ASP A 127 3.68 6.82 -14.56
C ASP A 127 2.81 5.95 -13.63
N CYS A 128 3.39 5.44 -12.55
CA CYS A 128 2.66 4.63 -11.55
C CYS A 128 2.51 5.38 -10.22
N LYS A 129 2.36 6.70 -10.21
CA LYS A 129 2.05 7.46 -9.01
C LYS A 129 0.58 7.27 -8.64
N LEU A 130 0.28 7.37 -7.35
CA LEU A 130 -1.08 7.22 -6.83
C LEU A 130 -2.05 8.16 -7.55
N LYS A 131 -1.73 9.46 -7.65
CA LYS A 131 -2.53 10.47 -8.36
C LYS A 131 -2.72 10.16 -9.86
N THR A 132 -1.79 9.46 -10.52
CA THR A 132 -1.96 9.05 -11.92
C THR A 132 -2.97 7.92 -12.05
N ILE A 133 -2.94 6.97 -11.12
CA ILE A 133 -3.88 5.86 -11.08
C ILE A 133 -5.29 6.35 -10.74
N GLU A 134 -5.41 7.28 -9.81
CA GLU A 134 -6.66 7.95 -9.46
C GLU A 134 -7.30 8.62 -10.70
N LYS A 135 -6.54 9.43 -11.42
CA LYS A 135 -7.01 10.05 -12.67
C LYS A 135 -7.45 9.03 -13.71
N TYR A 136 -6.74 7.91 -13.82
CA TYR A 136 -7.14 6.80 -14.70
C TYR A 136 -8.50 6.22 -14.31
N LEU A 137 -8.84 6.23 -13.02
CA LEU A 137 -10.12 5.79 -12.47
C LEU A 137 -11.18 6.89 -12.43
N GLY A 138 -10.86 8.10 -12.92
CA GLY A 138 -11.79 9.25 -12.90
C GLY A 138 -11.87 9.96 -11.55
N ILE A 139 -10.90 9.75 -10.67
CA ILE A 139 -10.82 10.38 -9.35
C ILE A 139 -10.00 11.66 -9.44
N TYR A 140 -10.53 12.75 -8.90
CA TYR A 140 -9.87 14.05 -8.84
C TYR A 140 -9.84 14.52 -7.37
N ARG A 141 -8.65 14.88 -6.89
CA ARG A 141 -8.40 15.32 -5.51
C ARG A 141 -8.56 16.82 -5.32
N GLU A 142 -8.83 17.21 -4.11
CA GLU A 142 -8.70 18.59 -3.65
C GLU A 142 -7.25 18.90 -3.23
N ASP A 143 -6.53 17.89 -2.71
CA ASP A 143 -5.13 18.01 -2.35
C ASP A 143 -4.23 18.32 -3.55
N THR A 144 -3.41 19.35 -3.40
CA THR A 144 -2.49 19.84 -4.44
C THR A 144 -1.01 19.60 -4.12
N ILE A 145 -0.68 19.22 -2.88
CA ILE A 145 0.71 19.05 -2.44
C ILE A 145 1.26 17.66 -2.81
N SER A 146 2.55 17.52 -2.74
CA SER A 146 3.29 16.28 -2.86
C SER A 146 3.88 15.89 -1.51
N GLY A 147 4.28 14.63 -1.31
CA GLY A 147 4.95 14.20 -0.09
C GLY A 147 6.24 14.97 0.22
N LYS A 148 6.93 15.52 -0.80
CA LYS A 148 8.07 16.42 -0.57
C LYS A 148 7.62 17.75 0.02
N GLU A 149 6.56 18.32 -0.50
CA GLU A 149 5.99 19.58 0.01
C GLU A 149 5.41 19.37 1.42
N SER A 150 4.84 18.20 1.72
CA SER A 150 4.40 17.84 3.08
C SER A 150 5.55 17.93 4.09
N ILE A 151 6.76 17.46 3.74
CA ILE A 151 7.95 17.59 4.58
C ILE A 151 8.30 19.06 4.84
N ASP A 152 8.26 19.91 3.82
CA ASP A 152 8.63 21.33 3.95
C ASP A 152 7.55 22.10 4.74
N LEU A 153 6.27 21.80 4.52
CA LEU A 153 5.16 22.36 5.31
C LEU A 153 5.25 21.97 6.79
N TYR A 154 5.62 20.71 7.09
CA TYR A 154 5.77 20.30 8.48
C TYR A 154 6.94 21.01 9.19
N LYS A 155 8.05 21.23 8.51
CA LYS A 155 9.18 22.02 9.06
C LYS A 155 8.73 23.43 9.43
N GLU A 156 7.95 24.07 8.57
CA GLU A 156 7.40 25.38 8.83
C GLU A 156 6.37 25.33 9.98
N TYR A 157 5.47 24.36 9.96
CA TYR A 157 4.49 24.13 11.03
C TYR A 157 5.16 23.90 12.38
N SER A 158 6.23 23.13 12.44
CA SER A 158 6.91 22.82 13.71
C SER A 158 7.43 24.06 14.45
N VAL A 159 7.67 25.15 13.72
CA VAL A 159 8.12 26.43 14.27
C VAL A 159 6.95 27.41 14.46
N SER A 160 6.08 27.53 13.46
CA SER A 160 5.01 28.53 13.44
C SER A 160 3.75 28.10 14.20
N GLN A 161 3.50 26.80 14.28
CA GLN A 161 2.23 26.22 14.75
C GLN A 161 1.01 26.72 13.94
N ASP A 162 1.24 27.08 12.67
CA ASP A 162 0.21 27.57 11.78
C ASP A 162 -0.77 26.43 11.42
N ILE A 163 -2.05 26.66 11.71
CA ILE A 163 -3.10 25.67 11.53
C ILE A 163 -3.36 25.36 10.06
N ASP A 164 -3.20 26.34 9.17
CA ASP A 164 -3.42 26.15 7.73
C ASP A 164 -2.37 25.19 7.12
N LEU A 165 -1.15 25.20 7.63
CA LEU A 165 -0.10 24.25 7.21
C LEU A 165 -0.43 22.84 7.65
N LYS A 166 -0.89 22.70 8.90
CA LYS A 166 -1.33 21.42 9.45
C LYS A 166 -2.50 20.82 8.66
N GLU A 167 -3.52 21.64 8.37
CA GLU A 167 -4.70 21.20 7.61
C GLU A 167 -4.32 20.70 6.21
N LYS A 168 -3.38 21.34 5.53
CA LYS A 168 -2.87 20.88 4.22
C LYS A 168 -2.19 19.50 4.33
N ILE A 169 -1.37 19.29 5.35
CA ILE A 169 -0.70 17.98 5.57
C ILE A 169 -1.73 16.91 5.90
N LEU A 170 -2.71 17.21 6.76
CA LEU A 170 -3.79 16.30 7.12
C LEU A 170 -4.65 15.94 5.89
N LEU A 171 -5.00 16.93 5.07
CA LEU A 171 -5.78 16.70 3.84
C LEU A 171 -5.02 15.79 2.86
N HIS A 172 -3.72 16.03 2.67
CA HIS A 172 -2.88 15.21 1.80
C HIS A 172 -2.93 13.73 2.21
N ASN A 173 -2.59 13.43 3.44
CA ASN A 173 -2.62 12.06 3.96
C ASN A 173 -4.05 11.48 4.02
N TYR A 174 -5.07 12.30 4.36
CA TYR A 174 -6.46 11.85 4.33
C TYR A 174 -6.87 11.34 2.94
N GLU A 175 -6.56 12.12 1.89
CA GLU A 175 -6.88 11.75 0.53
C GLU A 175 -6.03 10.57 0.04
N ASP A 176 -4.77 10.44 0.49
CA ASP A 176 -3.95 9.27 0.16
C ASP A 176 -4.59 7.99 0.68
N ILE A 177 -4.98 7.91 1.94
CA ILE A 177 -5.60 6.71 2.50
C ILE A 177 -7.04 6.47 2.01
N TYR A 178 -7.83 7.54 1.85
CA TYR A 178 -9.21 7.44 1.37
C TYR A 178 -9.27 6.90 -0.05
N TYR A 179 -8.52 7.51 -0.97
CA TYR A 179 -8.52 7.07 -2.36
C TYR A 179 -7.77 5.77 -2.55
N LEU A 180 -6.77 5.46 -1.73
CA LEU A 180 -6.14 4.14 -1.76
C LEU A 180 -7.14 3.03 -1.41
N GLY A 181 -8.02 3.26 -0.44
CA GLY A 181 -9.13 2.35 -0.14
C GLY A 181 -10.09 2.15 -1.32
N ILE A 182 -10.44 3.23 -2.03
CA ILE A 182 -11.28 3.17 -3.23
C ILE A 182 -10.57 2.47 -4.39
N ILE A 183 -9.28 2.78 -4.59
CA ILE A 183 -8.45 2.22 -5.66
C ILE A 183 -8.20 0.71 -5.46
N PHE A 184 -8.38 0.19 -4.28
CA PHE A 184 -8.26 -1.26 -4.05
C PHE A 184 -9.08 -2.08 -5.06
N LYS A 185 -10.23 -1.55 -5.53
CA LYS A 185 -11.03 -2.12 -6.63
C LYS A 185 -10.30 -2.24 -7.97
N ILE A 186 -9.12 -1.64 -8.11
CA ILE A 186 -8.33 -1.77 -9.34
C ILE A 186 -7.99 -3.25 -9.64
N LYS A 187 -7.94 -4.10 -8.63
CA LYS A 187 -7.77 -5.55 -8.81
C LYS A 187 -8.86 -6.11 -9.73
N ASP A 188 -10.12 -5.75 -9.51
CA ASP A 188 -11.25 -6.22 -10.31
C ASP A 188 -11.22 -5.62 -11.73
N ILE A 189 -10.85 -4.34 -11.84
CA ILE A 189 -10.67 -3.68 -13.14
C ILE A 189 -9.55 -4.35 -13.93
N LEU A 190 -8.45 -4.69 -13.29
CA LEU A 190 -7.35 -5.43 -13.90
C LEU A 190 -7.81 -6.82 -14.33
N LYS A 191 -8.53 -7.56 -13.49
CA LYS A 191 -9.12 -8.87 -13.85
C LYS A 191 -10.00 -8.75 -15.08
N GLY A 192 -10.86 -7.75 -15.18
CA GLY A 192 -11.74 -7.52 -16.33
C GLY A 192 -11.01 -7.11 -17.63
N LYS A 193 -9.85 -6.47 -17.53
CA LYS A 193 -9.06 -6.01 -18.69
C LYS A 193 -7.93 -6.94 -19.10
N LEU A 194 -7.52 -7.86 -18.24
CA LEU A 194 -6.39 -8.75 -18.43
C LEU A 194 -6.91 -10.19 -18.56
N ASN A 195 -6.25 -10.96 -19.43
CA ASN A 195 -6.55 -12.39 -19.54
C ASN A 195 -6.06 -13.11 -18.28
N VAL A 196 -6.97 -13.32 -17.33
CA VAL A 196 -6.68 -14.02 -16.08
C VAL A 196 -6.77 -15.53 -16.31
N LEU A 197 -5.72 -16.25 -15.98
CA LEU A 197 -5.71 -17.71 -15.93
C LEU A 197 -6.05 -18.15 -14.50
N CYS A 198 -7.21 -18.79 -14.34
CA CYS A 198 -7.60 -19.37 -13.05
C CYS A 198 -7.16 -20.82 -12.97
N ILE A 199 -6.39 -21.17 -11.95
CA ILE A 199 -6.01 -22.55 -11.64
C ILE A 199 -6.63 -22.90 -10.30
N SER A 200 -7.51 -23.90 -10.30
CA SER A 200 -8.17 -24.39 -9.08
C SER A 200 -7.94 -25.88 -8.93
N THR A 201 -7.51 -26.28 -7.74
CA THR A 201 -7.45 -27.66 -7.26
C THR A 201 -8.16 -27.74 -5.91
N ASN A 202 -8.31 -28.95 -5.34
CA ASN A 202 -8.97 -29.12 -4.04
C ASN A 202 -8.35 -28.29 -2.91
N ASN A 203 -7.06 -27.92 -3.02
CA ASN A 203 -6.31 -27.23 -1.96
C ASN A 203 -5.64 -25.92 -2.43
N LEU A 204 -5.78 -25.56 -3.72
CA LEU A 204 -5.10 -24.40 -4.28
C LEU A 204 -6.04 -23.68 -5.25
N SER A 205 -6.20 -22.38 -5.05
CA SER A 205 -6.81 -21.48 -6.03
C SER A 205 -5.84 -20.37 -6.34
N LEU A 206 -5.48 -20.21 -7.61
CA LEU A 206 -4.57 -19.18 -8.10
C LEU A 206 -5.21 -18.43 -9.25
N GLU A 207 -5.09 -17.14 -9.22
CA GLU A 207 -5.41 -16.24 -10.33
C GLU A 207 -4.11 -15.64 -10.87
N LEU A 208 -3.77 -15.99 -12.10
CA LEU A 208 -2.51 -15.62 -12.73
C LEU A 208 -2.74 -14.70 -13.92
N VAL A 209 -1.94 -13.66 -14.03
CA VAL A 209 -1.94 -12.76 -15.18
C VAL A 209 -0.61 -12.81 -15.91
N PRO A 210 -0.59 -13.05 -17.22
CA PRO A 210 0.64 -13.01 -18.00
C PRO A 210 1.15 -11.57 -18.11
N VAL A 211 2.39 -11.33 -17.72
CA VAL A 211 3.02 -10.01 -17.76
C VAL A 211 4.05 -9.87 -18.87
N SER A 212 4.74 -10.93 -19.20
CA SER A 212 5.72 -10.94 -20.29
C SER A 212 5.91 -12.32 -20.88
N PHE A 213 6.35 -12.38 -22.10
CA PHE A 213 6.83 -13.61 -22.75
C PHE A 213 8.15 -13.38 -23.46
N LYS A 214 8.94 -14.41 -23.55
CA LYS A 214 10.21 -14.42 -24.28
C LYS A 214 10.33 -15.70 -25.09
N ILE A 215 10.66 -15.57 -26.36
CA ILE A 215 10.99 -16.72 -27.22
C ILE A 215 12.50 -16.72 -27.43
N SER A 216 13.15 -17.83 -27.15
CA SER A 216 14.58 -18.02 -27.36
C SER A 216 14.80 -19.39 -28.01
N LYS A 217 15.25 -19.42 -29.24
CA LYS A 217 15.35 -20.64 -30.06
C LYS A 217 13.99 -21.38 -30.10
N ASN A 218 13.91 -22.57 -29.49
CA ASN A 218 12.71 -23.42 -29.45
C ASN A 218 12.00 -23.35 -28.08
N THR A 219 12.34 -22.37 -27.24
CA THR A 219 11.78 -22.26 -25.88
C THR A 219 10.91 -21.03 -25.78
N LEU A 220 9.67 -21.17 -25.28
CA LEU A 220 8.77 -20.09 -24.90
C LEU A 220 8.79 -20.00 -23.37
N SER A 221 9.15 -18.82 -22.86
CA SER A 221 9.07 -18.49 -21.44
C SER A 221 7.97 -17.47 -21.23
N ILE A 222 7.00 -17.75 -20.35
CA ILE A 222 5.91 -16.86 -20.00
C ILE A 222 6.00 -16.57 -18.50
N LYS A 223 6.07 -15.29 -18.15
CA LYS A 223 6.03 -14.85 -16.76
C LYS A 223 4.61 -14.41 -16.38
N TYR A 224 4.14 -14.95 -15.27
CA TYR A 224 2.84 -14.61 -14.67
C TYR A 224 3.04 -13.93 -13.32
N ILE A 225 2.09 -13.10 -12.93
CA ILE A 225 1.94 -12.59 -11.57
C ILE A 225 0.66 -13.17 -10.97
N ALA A 226 0.73 -13.63 -9.72
CA ALA A 226 -0.46 -14.02 -8.98
C ALA A 226 -1.16 -12.80 -8.40
N PHE A 227 -2.46 -12.69 -8.66
CA PHE A 227 -3.33 -11.72 -8.01
C PHE A 227 -3.84 -12.22 -6.66
N GLU A 228 -4.11 -13.51 -6.57
CA GLU A 228 -4.59 -14.17 -5.37
C GLU A 228 -3.94 -15.55 -5.23
N GLY A 229 -3.71 -15.93 -3.97
CA GLY A 229 -3.06 -17.18 -3.61
C GLY A 229 -1.58 -16.98 -3.24
N ASN A 230 -1.14 -17.75 -2.26
CA ASN A 230 0.27 -17.79 -1.87
C ASN A 230 0.96 -18.86 -2.73
N ILE A 231 1.92 -18.44 -3.52
CA ILE A 231 2.76 -19.32 -4.30
C ILE A 231 4.01 -19.61 -3.48
N SER A 232 3.97 -20.66 -2.68
CA SER A 232 5.20 -21.21 -2.10
C SER A 232 6.11 -21.73 -3.23
N ASN A 233 7.41 -21.68 -3.04
CA ASN A 233 8.43 -22.10 -4.00
C ASN A 233 8.05 -23.40 -4.73
N ILE A 234 7.53 -23.24 -5.94
CA ILE A 234 7.16 -24.35 -6.82
C ILE A 234 8.27 -24.49 -7.85
N ASN A 235 8.89 -25.64 -7.90
CA ASN A 235 9.86 -25.99 -8.94
C ASN A 235 9.45 -27.34 -9.55
N ILE A 236 8.82 -27.30 -10.72
CA ILE A 236 8.40 -28.49 -11.45
C ILE A 236 9.18 -28.55 -12.75
N TYR A 237 9.79 -29.68 -13.01
CA TYR A 237 10.54 -29.94 -14.24
C TYR A 237 9.98 -31.19 -14.94
N SER A 238 9.76 -31.06 -16.23
CA SER A 238 9.35 -32.11 -17.13
C SER A 238 10.22 -32.08 -18.39
N ASP A 239 10.17 -33.10 -19.21
CA ASP A 239 10.93 -33.18 -20.48
C ASP A 239 10.53 -32.07 -21.48
N SER A 240 9.32 -31.53 -21.35
CA SER A 240 8.75 -30.56 -22.29
C SER A 240 8.46 -29.18 -21.70
N TYR A 241 8.46 -29.03 -20.38
CA TYR A 241 8.22 -27.74 -19.71
C TYR A 241 8.83 -27.69 -18.31
N SER A 242 9.04 -26.47 -17.82
CA SER A 242 9.33 -26.22 -16.40
C SER A 242 8.45 -25.10 -15.84
N ILE A 243 8.07 -25.23 -14.56
CA ILE A 243 7.34 -24.20 -13.82
C ILE A 243 8.18 -23.82 -12.63
N ILE A 244 8.54 -22.54 -12.54
CA ILE A 244 9.35 -22.00 -11.47
C ILE A 244 8.59 -20.85 -10.83
N SER A 245 8.40 -20.87 -9.51
CA SER A 245 7.81 -19.76 -8.79
C SER A 245 8.87 -19.03 -7.95
N ASP A 246 8.73 -17.73 -7.86
CA ASP A 246 9.54 -16.83 -7.05
C ASP A 246 8.61 -15.79 -6.45
N GLU A 247 8.43 -15.83 -5.12
CA GLU A 247 7.45 -15.00 -4.39
C GLU A 247 6.04 -15.06 -5.02
N ASN A 248 5.65 -13.97 -5.71
CA ASN A 248 4.34 -13.83 -6.37
C ASN A 248 4.42 -14.02 -7.89
N ASN A 249 5.54 -14.48 -8.41
CA ASN A 249 5.74 -14.69 -9.84
C ASN A 249 5.80 -16.18 -10.15
N ILE A 250 5.21 -16.58 -11.29
CA ILE A 250 5.37 -17.92 -11.87
C ILE A 250 5.98 -17.75 -13.25
N THR A 251 7.01 -18.53 -13.55
CA THR A 251 7.58 -18.63 -14.89
C THR A 251 7.33 -20.03 -15.43
N LEU A 252 6.63 -20.11 -16.54
CA LEU A 252 6.47 -21.30 -17.36
C LEU A 252 7.50 -21.26 -18.50
N ILE A 253 8.28 -22.30 -18.67
CA ILE A 253 9.33 -22.42 -19.71
C ILE A 253 9.09 -23.68 -20.51
#